data_38857cd772900cee5f3c052926da0ba1
#
_entry.id   38857cd772900cee5f3c052926da0ba1
#
_cell.length_a   1.000
_cell.length_b   1.000
_cell.length_c   1.000
_cell.angle_alpha   90.00
_cell.angle_beta   90.00
_cell.angle_gamma   90.00
#
_symmetry.space_group_name_H-M   'P 1'
#
loop_
_entity.id
_entity.type
_entity.pdbx_description
1 polymer ?
#
loop_
_entity_poly.entity_id
_entity_poly.type
_entity_poly.pdbx_seq_one_letter_code
_entity_poly.pdbx_strand_id
1 'polypeptide(L)'
;MTFAEFNQSIAGDPAQPPAGLRGAAVALWHDARGNWDAAHDAAQADKSKAGSWVHAYLHRKEGDAANAGYWYALAGRRMPADGVTLAAEWEQIARALVSA
;
A
#
# COMPACT_ATOMS: atom_id res chain seq x y z
N MET A 1 -1.01 15.80 -4.60
CA MET A 1 0.31 15.17 -4.82
C MET A 1 0.20 14.23 -6.01
N THR A 2 1.16 14.27 -6.92
CA THR A 2 1.22 13.35 -8.05
C THR A 2 1.94 12.07 -7.66
N PHE A 3 1.79 11.02 -8.47
CA PHE A 3 2.54 9.78 -8.26
C PHE A 3 4.05 10.03 -8.31
N ALA A 4 4.51 10.90 -9.21
CA ALA A 4 5.94 11.24 -9.31
C ALA A 4 6.44 11.88 -8.03
N GLU A 5 5.69 12.82 -7.46
CA GLU A 5 6.04 13.46 -6.20
C GLU A 5 6.06 12.46 -5.04
N PHE A 6 5.07 11.58 -5.00
CA PHE A 6 5.01 10.53 -4.00
C PHE A 6 6.24 9.62 -4.09
N ASN A 7 6.58 9.21 -5.30
CA ASN A 7 7.72 8.32 -5.55
C ASN A 7 9.05 8.99 -5.16
N GLN A 8 9.21 10.26 -5.48
CA GLN A 8 10.41 11.02 -5.10
C GLN A 8 10.55 11.13 -3.59
N SER A 9 9.44 11.28 -2.87
CA SER A 9 9.47 11.41 -1.40
C SER A 9 9.97 10.14 -0.72
N ILE A 10 9.78 8.99 -1.34
CA ILE A 10 10.22 7.71 -0.78
C ILE A 10 11.75 7.63 -0.71
N ALA A 11 12.43 8.14 -1.73
CA ALA A 11 13.90 8.14 -1.79
C ALA A 11 14.51 9.30 -1.01
N GLY A 12 13.70 10.21 -0.51
CA GLY A 12 14.17 11.42 0.14
C GLY A 12 14.51 11.24 1.60
N ASP A 13 15.03 12.31 2.16
CA ASP A 13 15.31 12.50 3.58
C ASP A 13 14.53 13.74 3.99
N PRO A 14 13.82 13.77 5.08
CA PRO A 14 13.77 12.86 6.22
C PRO A 14 12.92 11.61 5.99
N ALA A 15 13.09 10.65 6.91
CA ALA A 15 12.41 9.36 6.85
C ALA A 15 10.98 9.42 7.42
N GLN A 16 10.21 10.39 6.94
CA GLN A 16 8.80 10.54 7.31
C GLN A 16 7.96 10.79 6.07
N PRO A 17 6.71 10.28 6.05
CA PRO A 17 5.83 10.52 4.92
C PRO A 17 5.57 12.02 4.73
N PRO A 18 5.36 12.45 3.49
CA PRO A 18 4.99 13.84 3.23
C PRO A 18 3.73 14.25 4.01
N ALA A 19 3.70 15.50 4.45
CA ALA A 19 2.53 16.05 5.10
C ALA A 19 1.32 15.96 4.16
N GLY A 20 0.16 15.61 4.71
CA GLY A 20 -1.06 15.48 3.93
C GLY A 20 -1.38 14.08 3.45
N LEU A 21 -0.42 13.14 3.47
CA LEU A 21 -0.72 11.74 3.21
C LEU A 21 -1.41 11.12 4.42
N ARG A 22 -2.33 10.21 4.16
CA ARG A 22 -3.10 9.55 5.22
C ARG A 22 -3.31 8.07 4.92
N GLY A 23 -3.47 7.30 5.99
CA GLY A 23 -3.95 5.92 5.92
C GLY A 23 -3.20 5.05 4.93
N ALA A 24 -3.92 4.55 3.94
CA ALA A 24 -3.37 3.62 2.96
C ALA A 24 -2.14 4.16 2.22
N ALA A 25 -2.14 5.46 1.87
CA ALA A 25 -1.00 6.05 1.18
C ALA A 25 0.24 6.10 2.08
N VAL A 26 0.06 6.39 3.36
CA VAL A 26 1.16 6.33 4.35
C VAL A 26 1.70 4.91 4.45
N ALA A 27 0.81 3.93 4.44
CA ALA A 27 1.21 2.52 4.49
C ALA A 27 2.08 2.14 3.29
N LEU A 28 1.68 2.53 2.08
CA LEU A 28 2.50 2.26 0.88
C LEU A 28 3.86 2.94 0.95
N TRP A 29 3.92 4.15 1.51
CA TRP A 29 5.17 4.88 1.67
C TRP A 29 6.12 4.12 2.58
N HIS A 30 5.65 3.64 3.73
CA HIS A 30 6.47 2.85 4.65
C HIS A 30 6.91 1.53 4.03
N ASP A 31 6.01 0.86 3.30
CA ASP A 31 6.36 -0.40 2.64
C ASP A 31 7.49 -0.20 1.64
N ALA A 32 7.42 0.85 0.83
CA ALA A 32 8.47 1.15 -0.15
C ALA A 32 9.82 1.44 0.50
N ARG A 33 9.81 1.91 1.73
CA ARG A 33 11.05 2.15 2.49
C ARG A 33 11.50 0.93 3.30
N GLY A 34 10.87 -0.21 3.07
CA GLY A 34 11.26 -1.46 3.72
C GLY A 34 10.77 -1.63 5.15
N ASN A 35 9.80 -0.82 5.58
CA ASN A 35 9.25 -0.92 6.94
C ASN A 35 7.86 -1.55 6.90
N TRP A 36 7.83 -2.89 6.85
CA TRP A 36 6.59 -3.63 6.75
C TRP A 36 5.68 -3.41 7.96
N ASP A 37 6.26 -3.38 9.16
CA ASP A 37 5.47 -3.24 10.40
C ASP A 37 4.76 -1.89 10.45
N ALA A 38 5.45 -0.79 10.14
CA ALA A 38 4.82 0.52 10.09
C ALA A 38 3.75 0.59 9.00
N ALA A 39 4.02 -0.04 7.85
CA ALA A 39 3.06 -0.11 6.75
C ALA A 39 1.80 -0.84 7.19
N HIS A 40 1.95 -2.00 7.83
CA HIS A 40 0.82 -2.80 8.30
C HIS A 40 -0.02 -2.04 9.33
N ASP A 41 0.63 -1.37 10.29
CA ASP A 41 -0.07 -0.58 11.30
C ASP A 41 -0.90 0.54 10.67
N ALA A 42 -0.32 1.25 9.69
CA ALA A 42 -1.02 2.34 9.02
C ALA A 42 -2.21 1.82 8.19
N ALA A 43 -2.03 0.70 7.48
CA ALA A 43 -3.11 0.09 6.70
C ALA A 43 -4.23 -0.43 7.60
N GLN A 44 -3.87 -1.06 8.71
CA GLN A 44 -4.85 -1.59 9.66
C GLN A 44 -5.67 -0.48 10.31
N ALA A 45 -5.08 0.66 10.55
CA ALA A 45 -5.79 1.81 11.13
C ALA A 45 -6.76 2.46 10.14
N ASP A 46 -6.57 2.28 8.84
CA ASP A 46 -7.44 2.84 7.81
C ASP A 46 -8.58 1.86 7.51
N LYS A 47 -9.79 2.18 7.97
CA LYS A 47 -10.96 1.31 7.83
C LYS A 47 -11.65 1.42 6.47
N SER A 48 -11.12 2.20 5.55
CA SER A 48 -11.66 2.33 4.20
C SER A 48 -11.30 1.13 3.33
N LYS A 49 -11.92 1.03 2.15
CA LYS A 49 -11.55 0.02 1.17
C LYS A 49 -10.09 0.15 0.72
N ALA A 50 -9.59 1.38 0.64
CA ALA A 50 -8.19 1.62 0.31
C ALA A 50 -7.26 1.02 1.37
N GLY A 51 -7.58 1.20 2.65
CA GLY A 51 -6.81 0.58 3.74
C GLY A 51 -6.81 -0.94 3.64
N SER A 52 -7.98 -1.53 3.37
CA SER A 52 -8.09 -2.98 3.21
C SER A 52 -7.29 -3.48 2.01
N TRP A 53 -7.25 -2.72 0.93
CA TRP A 53 -6.48 -3.08 -0.26
C TRP A 53 -4.97 -3.14 0.04
N VAL A 54 -4.44 -2.11 0.70
CA VAL A 54 -3.02 -2.10 1.08
C VAL A 54 -2.73 -3.21 2.08
N HIS A 55 -3.64 -3.43 3.04
CA HIS A 55 -3.52 -4.50 4.02
C HIS A 55 -3.40 -5.87 3.32
N ALA A 56 -4.26 -6.10 2.30
CA ALA A 56 -4.22 -7.32 1.50
C ALA A 56 -2.88 -7.48 0.78
N TYR A 57 -2.42 -6.41 0.14
CA TYR A 57 -1.14 -6.40 -0.56
C TYR A 57 0.02 -6.77 0.38
N LEU A 58 0.01 -6.22 1.60
CA LEU A 58 1.06 -6.50 2.58
C LEU A 58 1.06 -7.98 3.00
N HIS A 59 -0.10 -8.58 3.19
CA HIS A 59 -0.17 -10.01 3.50
C HIS A 59 0.23 -10.88 2.32
N ARG A 60 -0.11 -10.47 1.09
CA ARG A 60 0.38 -11.15 -0.12
C ARG A 60 1.91 -11.11 -0.16
N LYS A 61 2.51 -9.97 0.15
CA LYS A 61 3.96 -9.78 0.14
C LYS A 61 4.66 -10.69 1.15
N GLU A 62 4.05 -10.89 2.32
CA GLU A 62 4.65 -11.78 3.33
C GLU A 62 4.37 -13.26 3.08
N GLY A 63 3.60 -13.59 2.06
CA GLY A 63 3.31 -14.98 1.69
C GLY A 63 2.09 -15.58 2.37
N ASP A 64 1.25 -14.77 3.01
CA ASP A 64 0.03 -15.22 3.68
C ASP A 64 -1.17 -15.03 2.75
N ALA A 65 -1.33 -15.94 1.80
CA ALA A 65 -2.36 -15.83 0.76
C ALA A 65 -3.78 -15.89 1.34
N ALA A 66 -4.00 -16.70 2.36
CA ALA A 66 -5.34 -16.82 2.96
C ALA A 66 -5.77 -15.50 3.61
N ASN A 67 -4.88 -14.88 4.37
CA ASN A 67 -5.15 -13.60 5.02
C ASN A 67 -5.28 -12.49 3.98
N ALA A 68 -4.43 -12.50 2.95
CA ALA A 68 -4.55 -11.56 1.84
C ALA A 68 -5.92 -11.64 1.18
N GLY A 69 -6.41 -12.85 0.90
CA GLY A 69 -7.72 -13.06 0.28
C GLY A 69 -8.85 -12.44 1.09
N TYR A 70 -8.80 -12.57 2.40
CA TYR A 70 -9.79 -11.95 3.29
C TYR A 70 -9.83 -10.42 3.09
N TRP A 71 -8.66 -9.79 3.08
CA TRP A 71 -8.57 -8.33 2.95
C TRP A 71 -8.90 -7.84 1.55
N TYR A 72 -8.54 -8.61 0.49
CA TYR A 72 -8.98 -8.28 -0.86
C TYR A 72 -10.50 -8.27 -0.96
N ALA A 73 -11.16 -9.25 -0.35
CA ALA A 73 -12.63 -9.30 -0.35
C ALA A 73 -13.21 -8.07 0.33
N LEU A 74 -12.67 -7.65 1.47
CA LEU A 74 -13.12 -6.44 2.15
C LEU A 74 -12.88 -5.18 1.32
N ALA A 75 -11.82 -5.16 0.52
CA ALA A 75 -11.52 -4.05 -0.37
C ALA A 75 -12.42 -4.03 -1.60
N GLY A 76 -13.20 -5.08 -1.84
CA GLY A 76 -14.01 -5.21 -3.05
C GLY A 76 -13.17 -5.50 -4.28
N ARG A 77 -12.04 -6.17 -4.11
CA ARG A 77 -11.08 -6.47 -5.17
C ARG A 77 -10.76 -7.95 -5.24
N ARG A 78 -10.31 -8.39 -6.40
CA ARG A 78 -9.81 -9.75 -6.57
C ARG A 78 -8.32 -9.78 -6.25
N MET A 79 -7.86 -10.91 -5.74
CA MET A 79 -6.42 -11.15 -5.63
C MET A 79 -5.81 -11.07 -7.02
N PRO A 80 -4.64 -10.42 -7.18
CA PRO A 80 -4.00 -10.34 -8.49
C PRO A 80 -3.74 -11.72 -9.09
N ALA A 81 -3.82 -11.79 -10.42
CA ALA A 81 -3.51 -13.02 -11.13
C ALA A 81 -2.04 -13.40 -10.97
N ASP A 82 -1.73 -14.69 -11.14
CA ASP A 82 -0.37 -15.16 -11.17
C ASP A 82 0.41 -14.39 -12.24
N GLY A 83 1.62 -13.98 -11.92
CA GLY A 83 2.44 -13.19 -12.82
C GLY A 83 2.37 -11.69 -12.60
N VAL A 84 1.39 -11.20 -11.84
CA VAL A 84 1.41 -9.79 -11.41
C VAL A 84 2.42 -9.67 -10.28
N THR A 85 3.48 -8.89 -10.51
CA THR A 85 4.53 -8.72 -9.49
C THR A 85 4.05 -7.85 -8.34
N LEU A 86 4.71 -7.98 -7.20
CA LEU A 86 4.44 -7.10 -6.06
C LEU A 86 4.70 -5.64 -6.43
N ALA A 87 5.77 -5.37 -7.19
CA ALA A 87 6.08 -4.01 -7.63
C ALA A 87 4.98 -3.44 -8.52
N ALA A 88 4.42 -4.26 -9.42
CA ALA A 88 3.34 -3.82 -10.30
C ALA A 88 2.07 -3.51 -9.51
N GLU A 89 1.73 -4.33 -8.53
CA GLU A 89 0.57 -4.08 -7.68
C GLU A 89 0.79 -2.83 -6.82
N TRP A 90 1.97 -2.68 -6.24
CA TRP A 90 2.29 -1.48 -5.45
C TRP A 90 2.07 -0.21 -6.26
N GLU A 91 2.57 -0.20 -7.50
CA GLU A 91 2.41 0.96 -8.39
C GLU A 91 0.93 1.20 -8.72
N GLN A 92 0.17 0.15 -8.99
CA GLN A 92 -1.27 0.25 -9.26
C GLN A 92 -2.00 0.90 -8.09
N ILE A 93 -1.72 0.44 -6.88
CA ILE A 93 -2.33 1.00 -5.68
C ILE A 93 -1.92 2.45 -5.49
N ALA A 94 -0.62 2.73 -5.58
CA ALA A 94 -0.11 4.08 -5.37
C ALA A 94 -0.72 5.08 -6.36
N ARG A 95 -0.81 4.72 -7.64
CA ARG A 95 -1.42 5.60 -8.64
C ARG A 95 -2.89 5.85 -8.35
N ALA A 96 -3.60 4.86 -7.82
CA ALA A 96 -5.01 5.02 -7.46
C ALA A 96 -5.19 5.92 -6.24
N LEU A 97 -4.29 5.88 -5.28
CA LEU A 97 -4.44 6.60 -4.02
C LEU A 97 -3.90 8.04 -4.07
N VAL A 98 -2.90 8.30 -4.91
CA VAL A 98 -2.26 9.63 -4.96
C VAL A 98 -2.48 10.38 -6.26
N SER A 99 -3.28 9.84 -7.18
CA SER A 99 -3.56 10.53 -8.43
C SER A 99 -4.36 11.81 -8.15
N ALA A 100 -3.88 12.87 -8.66
CA ALA A 100 -4.53 14.16 -8.55
C ALA A 100 -5.38 14.45 -9.78
#